data_a007bb0cef6bc93f823631b7e659f425
#
_entry.id   a007bb0cef6bc93f823631b7e659f425
#
_cell.length_a   1.000
_cell.length_b   1.000
_cell.length_c   1.000
_cell.angle_alpha   90.00
_cell.angle_beta   90.00
_cell.angle_gamma   90.00
#
_symmetry.space_group_name_H-M   'P 1'
#
loop_
_entity.id
_entity.type
_entity.pdbx_description
1 polymer ?
#
loop_
_entity_poly.entity_id
_entity_poly.type
_entity_poly.pdbx_seq_one_letter_code
_entity_poly.pdbx_strand_id
1 'polypeptide(L)'
;MKNFKQILLSLVAIFAAVLLVACGQKSDNGTYVFEPTTEEVREMLPSQLAYIISDDYKFKVSIIIKDKEGVMKVQIKSNVQNTNLPYDFKVDQKAKTIILESEYSKTKITYQISGGVLTIKDVSDSGRSNSDIYINFIKFAKFKKIK
;
A
#
# COMPACT_ATOMS: atom_id res chain seq x y z
N MET A 1 43.22 30.50 -10.74
CA MET A 1 42.70 29.44 -11.64
C MET A 1 42.57 28.08 -10.99
N LYS A 2 43.51 27.66 -10.15
CA LYS A 2 43.40 26.37 -9.44
C LYS A 2 42.19 26.31 -8.51
N ASN A 3 41.80 27.42 -7.87
CA ASN A 3 40.64 27.47 -6.96
C ASN A 3 39.29 27.33 -7.67
N PHE A 4 39.18 27.76 -8.91
CA PHE A 4 37.97 27.67 -9.70
C PHE A 4 37.63 26.22 -10.05
N LYS A 5 38.59 25.41 -10.43
CA LYS A 5 38.42 23.99 -10.70
C LYS A 5 38.01 23.21 -9.46
N GLN A 6 38.59 23.53 -8.31
CA GLN A 6 38.23 22.90 -7.03
C GLN A 6 36.82 23.27 -6.57
N ILE A 7 36.44 24.53 -6.77
CA ILE A 7 35.06 24.99 -6.46
C ILE A 7 34.06 24.29 -7.38
N LEU A 8 34.36 24.16 -8.65
CA LEU A 8 33.50 23.50 -9.62
C LEU A 8 33.33 22.01 -9.29
N LEU A 9 34.44 21.32 -8.95
CA LEU A 9 34.42 19.92 -8.54
C LEU A 9 33.63 19.73 -7.25
N SER A 10 33.75 20.64 -6.28
CA SER A 10 33.00 20.61 -5.03
C SER A 10 31.51 20.80 -5.30
N LEU A 11 31.13 21.72 -6.17
CA LEU A 11 29.73 21.95 -6.57
C LEU A 11 29.11 20.72 -7.25
N VAL A 12 29.85 20.10 -8.16
CA VAL A 12 29.40 18.89 -8.85
C VAL A 12 29.25 17.73 -7.87
N ALA A 13 30.16 17.57 -6.91
CA ALA A 13 30.07 16.54 -5.88
C ALA A 13 28.87 16.75 -4.98
N ILE A 14 28.59 17.98 -4.56
CA ILE A 14 27.42 18.33 -3.75
C ILE A 14 26.14 18.06 -4.53
N PHE A 15 26.10 18.46 -5.79
CA PHE A 15 24.94 18.25 -6.66
C PHE A 15 24.68 16.77 -6.90
N ALA A 16 25.72 15.99 -7.13
CA ALA A 16 25.61 14.53 -7.27
C ALA A 16 25.13 13.87 -5.97
N ALA A 17 25.62 14.32 -4.82
CA ALA A 17 25.19 13.82 -3.51
C ALA A 17 23.70 14.13 -3.27
N VAL A 18 23.24 15.32 -3.61
CA VAL A 18 21.83 15.71 -3.50
C VAL A 18 20.96 14.86 -4.42
N LEU A 19 21.40 14.61 -5.64
CA LEU A 19 20.68 13.75 -6.57
C LEU A 19 20.61 12.30 -6.09
N LEU A 20 21.70 11.78 -5.53
CA LEU A 20 21.74 10.43 -4.96
C LEU A 20 20.82 10.31 -3.75
N VAL A 21 20.79 11.31 -2.88
CA VAL A 21 19.88 11.35 -1.74
C VAL A 21 18.43 11.45 -2.21
N ALA A 22 18.15 12.28 -3.22
CA ALA A 22 16.82 12.39 -3.80
C ALA A 22 16.38 11.11 -4.50
N CYS A 23 17.28 10.40 -5.17
CA CYS A 23 16.98 9.10 -5.79
C CYS A 23 16.91 7.96 -4.79
N GLY A 24 17.75 7.98 -3.72
CA GLY A 24 17.82 6.93 -2.72
C GLY A 24 16.76 7.01 -1.62
N GLN A 25 16.11 8.18 -1.48
CA GLN A 25 15.08 8.43 -0.45
C GLN A 25 13.73 8.79 -1.07
N LYS A 26 13.35 8.10 -2.13
CA LYS A 26 12.02 8.26 -2.68
C LYS A 26 11.03 7.86 -1.60
N SER A 27 10.28 8.84 -1.10
CA SER A 27 9.25 8.63 -0.10
C SER A 27 8.12 7.78 -0.69
N ASP A 28 7.63 6.83 0.08
CA ASP A 28 6.44 6.06 -0.27
C ASP A 28 5.16 6.80 0.11
N ASN A 29 5.28 8.03 0.62
CA ASN A 29 4.13 8.85 1.00
C ASN A 29 3.17 9.02 -0.17
N GLY A 30 1.90 8.91 0.13
CA GLY A 30 0.85 9.09 -0.87
C GLY A 30 -0.40 8.32 -0.53
N THR A 31 -1.37 8.42 -1.43
CA THR A 31 -2.63 7.70 -1.36
C THR A 31 -2.68 6.71 -2.51
N TYR A 32 -2.81 5.43 -2.17
CA TYR A 32 -2.85 4.33 -3.11
C TYR A 32 -4.22 3.67 -3.03
N VAL A 33 -4.88 3.50 -4.16
CA VAL A 33 -6.27 3.05 -4.22
C VAL A 33 -6.42 1.79 -5.07
N PHE A 34 -7.12 0.82 -4.51
CA PHE A 34 -7.57 -0.37 -5.20
C PHE A 34 -9.10 -0.32 -5.28
N GLU A 35 -9.61 -0.23 -6.50
CA GLU A 35 -11.04 -0.09 -6.77
C GLU A 35 -11.44 -1.11 -7.84
N PRO A 36 -11.61 -2.39 -7.44
CA PRO A 36 -11.94 -3.45 -8.39
C PRO A 36 -13.38 -3.33 -8.88
N THR A 37 -13.61 -3.81 -10.08
CA THR A 37 -14.98 -4.03 -10.57
C THR A 37 -15.63 -5.18 -9.81
N THR A 38 -16.96 -5.26 -9.86
CA THR A 38 -17.69 -6.37 -9.22
C THR A 38 -17.28 -7.72 -9.80
N GLU A 39 -17.02 -7.78 -11.11
CA GLU A 39 -16.52 -8.99 -11.76
C GLU A 39 -15.14 -9.40 -11.25
N GLU A 40 -14.22 -8.44 -11.12
CA GLU A 40 -12.90 -8.72 -10.56
C GLU A 40 -12.98 -9.24 -9.13
N VAL A 41 -13.88 -8.69 -8.31
CA VAL A 41 -14.11 -9.19 -6.95
C VAL A 41 -14.62 -10.64 -6.97
N ARG A 42 -15.56 -10.95 -7.87
CA ARG A 42 -16.07 -12.31 -8.00
C ARG A 42 -14.99 -13.30 -8.43
N GLU A 43 -14.10 -12.90 -9.31
CA GLU A 43 -12.98 -13.73 -9.78
C GLU A 43 -11.96 -14.01 -8.67
N MET A 44 -11.78 -13.06 -7.74
CA MET A 44 -10.87 -13.22 -6.61
C MET A 44 -11.44 -14.09 -5.50
N LEU A 45 -12.75 -14.27 -5.44
CA LEU A 45 -13.42 -15.04 -4.41
C LEU A 45 -13.65 -16.48 -4.84
N PRO A 46 -13.70 -17.44 -3.89
CA PRO A 46 -14.17 -18.78 -4.20
C PRO A 46 -15.58 -18.73 -4.79
N SER A 47 -15.89 -19.65 -5.71
CA SER A 47 -17.18 -19.70 -6.38
C SER A 47 -18.38 -19.75 -5.41
N GLN A 48 -18.18 -20.32 -4.22
CA GLN A 48 -19.19 -20.37 -3.17
C GLN A 48 -19.54 -19.01 -2.59
N LEU A 49 -18.63 -18.04 -2.64
CA LEU A 49 -18.84 -16.68 -2.14
C LEU A 49 -19.13 -15.69 -3.26
N ALA A 50 -18.70 -16.00 -4.48
CA ALA A 50 -18.86 -15.09 -5.61
C ALA A 50 -20.32 -14.79 -5.94
N TYR A 51 -21.23 -15.74 -5.72
CA TYR A 51 -22.64 -15.56 -6.03
C TYR A 51 -23.37 -14.59 -5.09
N ILE A 52 -22.85 -14.34 -3.90
CA ILE A 52 -23.47 -13.40 -2.95
C ILE A 52 -23.14 -11.95 -3.28
N ILE A 53 -22.19 -11.71 -4.18
CA ILE A 53 -21.81 -10.36 -4.60
C ILE A 53 -22.72 -9.92 -5.73
N SER A 54 -23.62 -8.99 -5.46
CA SER A 54 -24.52 -8.41 -6.46
C SER A 54 -23.83 -7.28 -7.23
N ASP A 55 -24.40 -6.91 -8.38
CA ASP A 55 -23.82 -5.91 -9.29
C ASP A 55 -23.80 -4.48 -8.70
N ASP A 56 -24.59 -4.23 -7.68
CA ASP A 56 -24.63 -2.93 -7.00
C ASP A 56 -23.53 -2.74 -5.94
N TYR A 57 -22.75 -3.79 -5.63
CA TYR A 57 -21.62 -3.69 -4.70
C TYR A 57 -20.47 -2.91 -5.32
N LYS A 58 -19.95 -1.94 -4.58
CA LYS A 58 -18.75 -1.19 -4.92
C LYS A 58 -17.74 -1.34 -3.80
N PHE A 59 -16.52 -1.72 -4.16
CA PHE A 59 -15.42 -1.94 -3.23
C PHE A 59 -14.32 -0.92 -3.51
N LYS A 60 -13.79 -0.35 -2.46
CA LYS A 60 -12.65 0.56 -2.54
C LYS A 60 -11.78 0.39 -1.32
N VAL A 61 -10.51 0.11 -1.52
CA VAL A 61 -9.52 0.06 -0.45
C VAL A 61 -8.47 1.13 -0.74
N SER A 62 -8.23 1.98 0.24
CA SER A 62 -7.22 3.03 0.14
C SER A 62 -6.14 2.79 1.17
N ILE A 63 -4.88 2.88 0.76
CA ILE A 63 -3.72 2.86 1.66
C ILE A 63 -3.09 4.23 1.61
N ILE A 64 -3.13 4.94 2.73
CA ILE A 64 -2.57 6.29 2.86
C ILE A 64 -1.33 6.18 3.71
N ILE A 65 -0.16 6.49 3.14
CA ILE A 65 1.12 6.46 3.82
C ILE A 65 1.59 7.88 4.05
N LYS A 66 1.93 8.19 5.30
CA LYS A 66 2.49 9.48 5.69
C LYS A 66 3.64 9.26 6.68
N ASP A 67 4.87 9.27 6.18
CA ASP A 67 6.10 9.06 6.94
C ASP A 67 6.15 7.68 7.62
N LYS A 68 5.93 7.61 8.93
CA LYS A 68 5.98 6.37 9.72
C LYS A 68 4.60 5.83 10.07
N GLU A 69 3.55 6.48 9.61
CA GLU A 69 2.17 6.14 9.95
C GLU A 69 1.31 6.11 8.71
N GLY A 70 0.15 5.56 8.84
CA GLY A 70 -0.83 5.58 7.77
C GLY A 70 -2.18 5.05 8.19
N VAL A 71 -3.08 5.06 7.23
CA VAL A 71 -4.45 4.57 7.40
C VAL A 71 -4.84 3.73 6.19
N MET A 72 -5.41 2.57 6.45
CA MET A 72 -6.08 1.76 5.45
C MET A 72 -7.58 1.99 5.60
N LYS A 73 -8.23 2.43 4.53
CA LYS A 73 -9.69 2.63 4.51
C LYS A 73 -10.32 1.58 3.62
N VAL A 74 -11.25 0.82 4.18
CA VAL A 74 -12.03 -0.16 3.43
C VAL A 74 -13.44 0.36 3.29
N GLN A 75 -13.89 0.58 2.06
CA GLN A 75 -15.23 1.06 1.74
C GLN A 75 -15.99 0.01 0.94
N ILE A 76 -17.17 -0.34 1.44
CA ILE A 76 -18.08 -1.26 0.76
C ILE A 76 -19.43 -0.55 0.67
N LYS A 77 -19.90 -0.33 -0.54
CA LYS A 77 -21.21 0.30 -0.81
C LYS A 77 -22.11 -0.64 -1.58
N SER A 78 -23.36 -0.67 -1.19
CA SER A 78 -24.44 -1.29 -1.95
C SER A 78 -25.74 -0.48 -1.71
N ASN A 79 -26.83 -0.89 -2.33
CA ASN A 79 -28.14 -0.24 -2.11
C ASN A 79 -28.62 -0.33 -0.65
N VAL A 80 -28.14 -1.34 0.09
CA VAL A 80 -28.58 -1.61 1.46
C VAL A 80 -27.47 -1.40 2.50
N GLN A 81 -26.23 -1.18 2.06
CA GLN A 81 -25.08 -1.10 2.96
C GLN A 81 -24.12 0.00 2.53
N ASN A 82 -23.64 0.76 3.51
CA ASN A 82 -22.56 1.71 3.31
C ASN A 82 -21.62 1.56 4.50
N THR A 83 -20.51 0.86 4.28
CA THR A 83 -19.51 0.58 5.31
C THR A 83 -18.22 1.30 4.97
N ASN A 84 -17.66 2.00 5.95
CA ASN A 84 -16.36 2.65 5.83
C ASN A 84 -15.57 2.35 7.10
N LEU A 85 -14.53 1.51 6.96
CA LEU A 85 -13.72 1.03 8.08
C LEU A 85 -12.30 1.57 7.95
N PRO A 86 -11.86 2.45 8.86
CA PRO A 86 -10.48 2.89 8.92
C PRO A 86 -9.65 1.96 9.83
N TYR A 87 -8.42 1.69 9.40
CA TYR A 87 -7.44 0.92 10.17
C TYR A 87 -6.12 1.69 10.20
N ASP A 88 -5.73 2.16 11.37
CA ASP A 88 -4.45 2.83 11.54
C ASP A 88 -3.30 1.82 11.52
N PHE A 89 -2.18 2.20 10.94
CA PHE A 89 -1.02 1.34 10.88
C PHE A 89 0.28 2.13 11.02
N LYS A 90 1.35 1.40 11.32
CA LYS A 90 2.73 1.93 11.31
C LYS A 90 3.44 1.43 10.08
N VAL A 91 4.34 2.25 9.54
CA VAL A 91 5.09 1.95 8.31
C VAL A 91 6.59 2.04 8.58
N ASP A 92 7.34 1.06 8.10
CA ASP A 92 8.77 1.16 7.92
C ASP A 92 9.05 1.21 6.41
N GLN A 93 9.33 2.39 5.90
CA GLN A 93 9.53 2.60 4.46
C GLN A 93 10.84 1.99 3.94
N LYS A 94 11.85 1.84 4.79
CA LYS A 94 13.09 1.16 4.42
C LYS A 94 12.88 -0.35 4.25
N ALA A 95 12.21 -0.96 5.20
CA ALA A 95 11.90 -2.39 5.19
C ALA A 95 10.71 -2.72 4.30
N LYS A 96 9.96 -1.72 3.81
CA LYS A 96 8.75 -1.90 3.02
C LYS A 96 7.72 -2.75 3.75
N THR A 97 7.47 -2.40 5.02
CA THR A 97 6.52 -3.12 5.87
C THR A 97 5.49 -2.19 6.47
N ILE A 98 4.26 -2.70 6.56
CA ILE A 98 3.13 -2.08 7.24
C ILE A 98 2.74 -2.98 8.40
N ILE A 99 2.52 -2.41 9.58
CA ILE A 99 2.13 -3.14 10.77
C ILE A 99 0.79 -2.66 11.27
N LEU A 100 -0.18 -3.57 11.25
CA LEU A 100 -1.51 -3.38 11.81
C LEU A 100 -1.56 -4.08 13.16
N GLU A 101 -1.77 -3.32 14.23
CA GLU A 101 -1.88 -3.87 15.58
C GLU A 101 -3.30 -3.72 16.12
N SER A 102 -3.83 -4.79 16.68
CA SER A 102 -5.04 -4.78 17.49
C SER A 102 -4.74 -5.39 18.86
N GLU A 103 -5.70 -5.36 19.77
CA GLU A 103 -5.54 -5.96 21.11
C GLU A 103 -5.17 -7.45 21.06
N TYR A 104 -5.57 -8.14 20.01
CA TYR A 104 -5.46 -9.60 19.90
C TYR A 104 -4.56 -10.09 18.78
N SER A 105 -4.12 -9.22 17.88
CA SER A 105 -3.33 -9.64 16.73
C SER A 105 -2.40 -8.55 16.23
N LYS A 106 -1.31 -8.98 15.62
CA LYS A 106 -0.35 -8.12 14.93
C LYS A 106 -0.15 -8.66 13.52
N THR A 107 -0.54 -7.88 12.53
CA THR A 107 -0.41 -8.24 11.13
C THR A 107 0.72 -7.44 10.49
N LYS A 108 1.68 -8.13 9.91
CA LYS A 108 2.79 -7.53 9.18
C LYS A 108 2.56 -7.74 7.68
N ILE A 109 2.51 -6.65 6.95
CA ILE A 109 2.31 -6.65 5.51
C ILE A 109 3.60 -6.15 4.86
N THR A 110 4.15 -6.94 3.95
CA THR A 110 5.29 -6.53 3.13
C THR A 110 4.76 -6.04 1.78
N TYR A 111 5.14 -4.83 1.41
CA TYR A 111 4.67 -4.21 0.17
C TYR A 111 5.82 -3.86 -0.76
N GLN A 112 5.48 -3.57 -2.00
CA GLN A 112 6.41 -3.06 -3.01
C GLN A 112 5.71 -1.96 -3.79
N ILE A 113 6.44 -0.90 -4.14
CA ILE A 113 5.93 0.16 -5.00
C ILE A 113 6.79 0.20 -6.26
N SER A 114 6.15 0.14 -7.42
CA SER A 114 6.79 0.22 -8.72
C SER A 114 5.88 0.95 -9.69
N GLY A 115 6.39 2.01 -10.32
CA GLY A 115 5.62 2.80 -11.29
C GLY A 115 4.34 3.40 -10.73
N GLY A 116 4.36 3.82 -9.46
CA GLY A 116 3.17 4.38 -8.80
C GLY A 116 2.11 3.33 -8.40
N VAL A 117 2.47 2.05 -8.43
CA VAL A 117 1.58 0.95 -8.03
C VAL A 117 2.15 0.25 -6.81
N LEU A 118 1.35 0.21 -5.74
CA LEU A 118 1.67 -0.54 -4.53
C LEU A 118 1.06 -1.94 -4.63
N THR A 119 1.88 -2.95 -4.42
CA THR A 119 1.45 -4.36 -4.39
C THR A 119 1.86 -4.99 -3.06
N ILE A 120 1.06 -5.92 -2.58
CA ILE A 120 1.33 -6.67 -1.36
C ILE A 120 2.09 -7.94 -1.73
N LYS A 121 3.27 -8.11 -1.13
CA LYS A 121 4.14 -9.26 -1.41
C LYS A 121 3.93 -10.39 -0.42
N ASP A 122 3.69 -10.07 0.84
CA ASP A 122 3.51 -11.05 1.89
C ASP A 122 2.68 -10.50 3.04
N VAL A 123 1.97 -11.38 3.72
CA VAL A 123 1.18 -11.07 4.90
C VAL A 123 1.47 -12.12 5.96
N SER A 124 1.94 -11.69 7.13
CA SER A 124 2.10 -12.58 8.27
C SER A 124 1.27 -12.07 9.44
N ASP A 125 0.52 -12.97 10.06
CA ASP A 125 -0.35 -12.64 11.17
C ASP A 125 0.03 -13.50 12.38
N SER A 126 0.28 -12.85 13.53
CA SER A 126 0.51 -13.54 14.79
C SER A 126 -0.78 -13.55 15.59
N GLY A 127 -1.48 -14.70 15.66
CA GLY A 127 -2.62 -14.86 16.54
C GLY A 127 -3.89 -15.45 15.96
N ARG A 128 -4.00 -15.62 14.65
CA ARG A 128 -5.13 -16.30 14.00
C ARG A 128 -4.67 -17.08 12.77
N SER A 129 -5.28 -18.23 12.55
CA SER A 129 -5.18 -18.92 11.27
C SER A 129 -5.82 -18.02 10.21
N ASN A 130 -5.02 -17.49 9.31
CA ASN A 130 -5.51 -16.68 8.23
C ASN A 130 -6.36 -17.53 7.30
N SER A 131 -7.53 -17.01 6.93
CA SER A 131 -8.20 -17.58 5.78
C SER A 131 -7.34 -17.26 4.56
N ASP A 132 -6.87 -18.28 3.86
CA ASP A 132 -6.07 -18.18 2.63
C ASP A 132 -6.77 -17.28 1.59
N ILE A 133 -8.09 -17.23 1.64
CA ILE A 133 -8.95 -16.39 0.81
C ILE A 133 -8.59 -14.91 0.95
N TYR A 134 -8.47 -14.43 2.19
CA TYR A 134 -8.20 -13.01 2.47
C TYR A 134 -6.79 -12.63 2.01
N ILE A 135 -5.84 -13.49 2.27
CA ILE A 135 -4.44 -13.28 1.87
C ILE A 135 -4.32 -13.26 0.34
N ASN A 136 -4.96 -14.18 -0.34
CA ASN A 136 -4.96 -14.23 -1.80
C ASN A 136 -5.61 -12.99 -2.41
N PHE A 137 -6.73 -12.53 -1.84
CA PHE A 137 -7.39 -11.30 -2.27
C PHE A 137 -6.45 -10.10 -2.19
N ILE A 138 -5.77 -9.93 -1.07
CA ILE A 138 -4.84 -8.81 -0.86
C ILE A 138 -3.63 -8.89 -1.80
N LYS A 139 -3.09 -10.09 -2.03
CA LYS A 139 -1.93 -10.28 -2.92
C LYS A 139 -2.22 -9.97 -4.38
N PHE A 140 -3.46 -10.13 -4.83
CA PHE A 140 -3.86 -9.78 -6.19
C PHE A 140 -4.18 -8.30 -6.36
N ALA A 141 -4.38 -7.56 -5.29
CA ALA A 141 -4.75 -6.17 -5.35
C ALA A 141 -3.61 -5.29 -5.86
N LYS A 142 -3.91 -4.41 -6.79
CA LYS A 142 -2.98 -3.38 -7.28
C LYS A 142 -3.51 -2.02 -6.86
N PHE A 143 -2.80 -1.38 -5.95
CA PHE A 143 -3.16 -0.07 -5.43
C PHE A 143 -2.46 1.01 -6.25
N LYS A 144 -3.21 1.80 -6.97
CA LYS A 144 -2.66 2.87 -7.82
C LYS A 144 -2.55 4.16 -7.04
N LYS A 145 -1.41 4.83 -7.17
CA LYS A 145 -1.18 6.12 -6.53
C LYS A 145 -2.04 7.21 -7.19
N ILE A 146 -2.82 7.93 -6.39
CA ILE A 146 -3.67 9.03 -6.86
C ILE A 146 -3.21 10.40 -6.36
N LYS A 147 -2.39 10.41 -5.32
CA LYS A 147 -1.81 11.65 -4.75
C LYS A 147 -0.41 11.43 -4.24
#